data_3a894910303422b5b0b72de006e70d2a
#
_entry.id   3a894910303422b5b0b72de006e70d2a
#
_cell.length_a   1.000
_cell.length_b   1.000
_cell.length_c   1.000
_cell.angle_alpha   90.00
_cell.angle_beta   90.00
_cell.angle_gamma   90.00
#
_symmetry.space_group_name_H-M   'P 1'
#
loop_
_entity.id
_entity.type
_entity.pdbx_description
1 polymer ?
#
loop_
_entity_poly.entity_id
_entity_poly.type
_entity_poly.pdbx_seq_one_letter_code
_entity_poly.pdbx_strand_id
1 'polypeptide(L)'
;MEQQLLTEKAIDLLKELISIQSFSGEEHHTAEAIEAWFKAFDIPIQRENNNVIAKNKHWDNTKPILLLNSHHDTVRPNKAYTRDPFDPQIEDGKLYGLGSNDAGGALVSLMATFTYFYESANLNHNLLMVASAEEENAGPKSLRALLPILPKIDVAIVGEPTLMQLAIAEKGLVVFDAVVKGTPSHAAHPNDDNSIYKTIEVLDWFKNYKFDKVSEALGAVKLTVTQINAGSQHNVVPAHTDLVIDVRVNDCYSNKEVADVLKKEAPCELQERSLRLNSSSIDKNHSLVQSGIKLGRDTYGSPTLSDQAALTCQSMKLGPGDSPRSHSADEFIYVNEIEEGIDLYIKLLNGFLL
;
A
#
# COMPACT_ATOMS: atom_id res chain seq x y z
N MET A 1 10.97 -1.76 28.77
CA MET A 1 11.82 -0.68 28.21
C MET A 1 11.02 0.60 28.27
N GLU A 2 11.64 1.74 28.54
CA GLU A 2 10.89 3.01 28.59
C GLU A 2 10.45 3.43 27.17
N GLN A 3 9.18 3.77 27.02
CA GLN A 3 8.58 4.16 25.73
C GLN A 3 9.30 5.37 25.12
N GLN A 4 9.67 6.36 25.95
CA GLN A 4 10.36 7.57 25.47
C GLN A 4 11.70 7.24 24.78
N LEU A 5 12.51 6.34 25.34
CA LEU A 5 13.76 5.92 24.72
C LEU A 5 13.54 5.25 23.36
N LEU A 6 12.49 4.42 23.24
CA LEU A 6 12.14 3.79 21.96
C LEU A 6 11.71 4.83 20.92
N THR A 7 10.96 5.84 21.33
CA THR A 7 10.53 6.94 20.45
C THR A 7 11.71 7.74 19.93
N GLU A 8 12.64 8.15 20.80
CA GLU A 8 13.86 8.87 20.40
C GLU A 8 14.69 8.05 19.39
N LYS A 9 14.91 6.77 19.69
CA LYS A 9 15.64 5.86 18.76
C LYS A 9 14.90 5.62 17.44
N ALA A 10 13.57 5.56 17.45
CA ALA A 10 12.77 5.41 16.22
C ALA A 10 12.92 6.63 15.29
N ILE A 11 12.94 7.85 15.86
CA ILE A 11 13.19 9.07 15.10
C ILE A 11 14.61 9.08 14.53
N ASP A 12 15.60 8.63 15.30
CA ASP A 12 16.99 8.54 14.83
C ASP A 12 17.13 7.47 13.71
N LEU A 13 16.47 6.31 13.84
CA LEU A 13 16.43 5.33 12.76
C LEU A 13 15.77 5.90 11.51
N LEU A 14 14.68 6.67 11.62
CA LEU A 14 14.03 7.27 10.46
C LEU A 14 14.97 8.22 9.72
N LYS A 15 15.74 9.05 10.48
CA LYS A 15 16.77 9.90 9.85
C LYS A 15 17.83 9.08 9.12
N GLU A 16 18.27 7.97 9.71
CA GLU A 16 19.23 7.06 9.05
C GLU A 16 18.63 6.47 7.79
N LEU A 17 17.39 5.97 7.82
CA LEU A 17 16.70 5.41 6.64
C LEU A 17 16.55 6.45 5.52
N ILE A 18 16.18 7.69 5.83
CA ILE A 18 16.09 8.78 4.86
C ILE A 18 17.45 9.04 4.20
N SER A 19 18.56 8.99 4.96
CA SER A 19 19.90 9.26 4.43
C SER A 19 20.41 8.17 3.49
N ILE A 20 19.72 7.02 3.42
CA ILE A 20 20.08 5.89 2.58
C ILE A 20 19.10 5.80 1.42
N GLN A 21 19.58 5.92 0.17
CA GLN A 21 18.74 5.69 -0.99
C GLN A 21 18.21 4.25 -0.99
N SER A 22 16.89 4.09 -1.10
CA SER A 22 16.19 2.80 -1.00
C SER A 22 15.08 2.65 -2.04
N PHE A 23 15.36 2.94 -3.31
CA PHE A 23 14.37 2.70 -4.36
C PHE A 23 14.02 1.22 -4.45
N SER A 24 12.76 0.91 -4.84
CA SER A 24 12.31 -0.49 -4.95
C SER A 24 13.31 -1.36 -5.71
N GLY A 25 13.80 -2.42 -5.04
CA GLY A 25 14.86 -3.32 -5.51
C GLY A 25 16.29 -2.92 -5.09
N GLU A 26 16.48 -1.74 -4.50
CA GLU A 26 17.79 -1.20 -4.07
C GLU A 26 17.89 -1.04 -2.54
N GLU A 27 17.02 -1.70 -1.74
CA GLU A 27 16.82 -1.49 -0.29
C GLU A 27 17.87 -2.21 0.59
N HIS A 28 18.97 -2.69 0.04
CA HIS A 28 19.95 -3.51 0.79
C HIS A 28 20.47 -2.81 2.06
N HIS A 29 20.82 -1.53 1.97
CA HIS A 29 21.42 -0.80 3.08
C HIS A 29 20.38 -0.34 4.12
N THR A 30 19.14 -0.04 3.72
CA THR A 30 18.07 0.22 4.69
C THR A 30 17.68 -1.06 5.44
N ALA A 31 17.72 -2.23 4.78
CA ALA A 31 17.56 -3.51 5.47
C ALA A 31 18.68 -3.74 6.52
N GLU A 32 19.94 -3.38 6.23
CA GLU A 32 21.05 -3.45 7.19
C GLU A 32 20.84 -2.53 8.40
N ALA A 33 20.34 -1.31 8.20
CA ALA A 33 19.99 -0.39 9.28
C ALA A 33 18.86 -0.96 10.17
N ILE A 34 17.84 -1.57 9.56
CA ILE A 34 16.76 -2.25 10.28
C ILE A 34 17.28 -3.47 11.07
N GLU A 35 18.18 -4.25 10.49
CA GLU A 35 18.85 -5.35 11.21
C GLU A 35 19.65 -4.83 12.42
N ALA A 36 20.36 -3.70 12.26
CA ALA A 36 21.11 -3.07 13.33
C ALA A 36 20.20 -2.62 14.49
N TRP A 37 19.00 -2.09 14.19
CA TRP A 37 17.98 -1.81 15.21
C TRP A 37 17.67 -3.05 16.04
N PHE A 38 17.25 -4.14 15.42
CA PHE A 38 16.86 -5.35 16.13
C PHE A 38 18.03 -5.96 16.92
N LYS A 39 19.23 -5.93 16.35
CA LYS A 39 20.45 -6.36 17.04
C LYS A 39 20.77 -5.52 18.29
N ALA A 40 20.52 -4.21 18.25
CA ALA A 40 20.74 -3.33 19.40
C ALA A 40 19.81 -3.62 20.59
N PHE A 41 18.71 -4.34 20.35
CA PHE A 41 17.75 -4.80 21.35
C PHE A 41 17.80 -6.31 21.61
N ASP A 42 18.83 -7.01 21.13
CA ASP A 42 19.01 -8.47 21.26
C ASP A 42 17.80 -9.26 20.69
N ILE A 43 17.16 -8.75 19.64
CA ILE A 43 16.03 -9.38 18.95
C ILE A 43 16.53 -10.17 17.74
N PRO A 44 16.37 -11.50 17.71
CA PRO A 44 16.72 -12.31 16.55
C PRO A 44 15.86 -11.98 15.34
N ILE A 45 16.47 -11.89 14.18
CA ILE A 45 15.80 -11.65 12.91
C ILE A 45 16.07 -12.76 11.90
N GLN A 46 15.21 -12.84 10.90
CA GLN A 46 15.44 -13.53 9.63
C GLN A 46 15.40 -12.50 8.52
N ARG A 47 16.38 -12.53 7.62
CA ARG A 47 16.34 -11.73 6.40
C ARG A 47 16.03 -12.64 5.20
N GLU A 48 15.10 -12.19 4.37
CA GLU A 48 14.77 -12.83 3.10
C GLU A 48 14.77 -11.79 1.99
N ASN A 49 15.75 -11.83 1.09
CA ASN A 49 16.08 -10.72 0.18
C ASN A 49 16.37 -9.43 0.98
N ASN A 50 15.59 -8.37 0.76
CA ASN A 50 15.69 -7.13 1.55
C ASN A 50 14.58 -7.01 2.61
N ASN A 51 13.75 -8.03 2.79
CA ASN A 51 12.74 -8.03 3.87
C ASN A 51 13.37 -8.50 5.18
N VAL A 52 13.04 -7.83 6.28
CA VAL A 52 13.50 -8.16 7.63
C VAL A 52 12.33 -8.62 8.49
N ILE A 53 12.48 -9.80 9.12
CA ILE A 53 11.41 -10.49 9.82
C ILE A 53 11.85 -10.71 11.28
N ALA A 54 10.99 -10.33 12.25
CA ALA A 54 11.20 -10.59 13.67
C ALA A 54 9.95 -11.20 14.30
N LYS A 55 10.15 -12.11 15.28
CA LYS A 55 9.10 -12.74 16.08
C LYS A 55 9.23 -12.33 17.52
N ASN A 56 8.12 -12.17 18.26
CA ASN A 56 8.18 -11.90 19.70
C ASN A 56 8.86 -13.07 20.45
N LYS A 57 9.47 -12.76 21.61
CA LYS A 57 10.30 -13.70 22.39
C LYS A 57 9.55 -14.94 22.84
N HIS A 58 8.32 -14.77 23.31
CA HIS A 58 7.49 -15.85 23.85
C HIS A 58 6.52 -16.38 22.78
N TRP A 59 7.08 -16.77 21.62
CA TRP A 59 6.32 -17.35 20.51
C TRP A 59 5.66 -18.67 20.90
N ASP A 60 4.38 -18.79 20.66
CA ASP A 60 3.58 -20.01 20.94
C ASP A 60 2.82 -20.41 19.69
N ASN A 61 3.14 -21.57 19.13
CA ASN A 61 2.54 -22.07 17.88
C ASN A 61 1.02 -22.34 17.97
N THR A 62 0.42 -22.29 19.16
CA THR A 62 -1.02 -22.45 19.36
C THR A 62 -1.79 -21.14 19.33
N LYS A 63 -1.10 -19.99 19.40
CA LYS A 63 -1.72 -18.67 19.40
C LYS A 63 -1.89 -18.11 17.99
N PRO A 64 -2.96 -17.32 17.74
CA PRO A 64 -3.12 -16.60 16.50
C PRO A 64 -1.98 -15.58 16.31
N ILE A 65 -1.78 -15.12 15.08
CA ILE A 65 -0.69 -14.24 14.70
C ILE A 65 -1.23 -12.89 14.25
N LEU A 66 -0.74 -11.83 14.93
CA LEU A 66 -0.84 -10.46 14.45
C LEU A 66 0.43 -10.09 13.68
N LEU A 67 0.30 -9.80 12.39
CA LEU A 67 1.36 -9.20 11.59
C LEU A 67 1.37 -7.68 11.79
N LEU A 68 2.55 -7.14 12.07
CA LEU A 68 2.90 -5.72 11.97
C LEU A 68 3.80 -5.57 10.74
N ASN A 69 3.34 -4.90 9.71
CA ASN A 69 4.08 -4.75 8.45
C ASN A 69 4.15 -3.30 8.04
N SER A 70 5.26 -2.87 7.49
CA SER A 70 5.40 -1.61 6.74
C SER A 70 6.63 -1.72 5.83
N HIS A 71 6.67 -0.93 4.75
CA HIS A 71 7.75 -0.98 3.78
C HIS A 71 8.89 0.02 4.09
N HIS A 72 10.07 -0.23 3.51
CA HIS A 72 11.22 0.64 3.63
C HIS A 72 11.83 1.04 2.28
N ASP A 73 11.21 0.62 1.18
CA ASP A 73 11.52 1.17 -0.13
C ASP A 73 10.79 2.49 -0.37
N THR A 74 11.28 3.23 -1.34
CA THR A 74 10.73 4.53 -1.74
C THR A 74 10.60 4.62 -3.26
N VAL A 75 9.69 5.47 -3.74
CA VAL A 75 9.69 5.93 -5.13
C VAL A 75 10.93 6.78 -5.42
N ARG A 76 11.18 7.07 -6.72
CA ARG A 76 12.19 8.08 -7.09
C ARG A 76 11.67 9.48 -6.80
N PRO A 77 12.52 10.40 -6.30
CA PRO A 77 12.11 11.78 -6.03
C PRO A 77 11.64 12.46 -7.32
N ASN A 78 10.53 13.17 -7.26
CA ASN A 78 10.06 13.94 -8.40
C ASN A 78 10.91 15.21 -8.62
N LYS A 79 10.84 15.77 -9.85
CA LYS A 79 11.67 16.91 -10.27
C LYS A 79 11.37 18.24 -9.55
N ALA A 80 10.30 18.30 -8.76
CA ALA A 80 9.88 19.49 -8.04
C ALA A 80 10.50 19.60 -6.62
N TYR A 81 11.29 18.59 -6.19
CA TYR A 81 12.05 18.69 -4.94
C TYR A 81 12.93 19.93 -4.93
N THR A 82 12.86 20.73 -3.86
CA THR A 82 13.70 21.91 -3.63
C THR A 82 14.77 21.64 -2.57
N ARG A 83 14.59 20.57 -1.75
CA ARG A 83 15.54 20.07 -0.75
C ARG A 83 16.25 18.83 -1.28
N ASP A 84 17.38 18.47 -0.67
CA ASP A 84 17.98 17.16 -0.92
C ASP A 84 17.05 16.08 -0.30
N PRO A 85 16.49 15.15 -1.11
CA PRO A 85 15.58 14.13 -0.63
C PRO A 85 16.22 13.15 0.37
N PHE A 86 17.55 13.09 0.45
CA PHE A 86 18.31 12.19 1.32
C PHE A 86 19.00 12.90 2.47
N ASP A 87 18.70 14.19 2.71
CA ASP A 87 19.21 14.94 3.85
C ASP A 87 18.10 15.14 4.91
N PRO A 88 18.08 14.36 6.02
CA PRO A 88 17.01 14.36 7.02
C PRO A 88 17.07 15.59 7.92
N GLN A 89 16.48 16.69 7.50
CA GLN A 89 16.46 17.94 8.24
C GLN A 89 15.16 18.08 9.06
N ILE A 90 15.28 18.50 10.33
CA ILE A 90 14.13 18.88 11.14
C ILE A 90 14.02 20.40 11.14
N GLU A 91 12.89 20.93 10.65
CA GLU A 91 12.57 22.35 10.61
C GLU A 91 11.10 22.54 10.97
N ASP A 92 10.81 23.41 11.93
CA ASP A 92 9.45 23.69 12.42
C ASP A 92 8.66 22.41 12.83
N GLY A 93 9.34 21.46 13.45
CA GLY A 93 8.76 20.17 13.88
C GLY A 93 8.52 19.17 12.76
N LYS A 94 8.91 19.46 11.52
CA LYS A 94 8.83 18.57 10.36
C LYS A 94 10.19 17.92 10.12
N LEU A 95 10.20 16.60 10.02
CA LEU A 95 11.33 15.85 9.51
C LEU A 95 11.15 15.66 8.00
N TYR A 96 11.95 16.38 7.22
CA TYR A 96 11.97 16.31 5.76
C TYR A 96 12.81 15.16 5.27
N GLY A 97 12.42 14.60 4.12
CA GLY A 97 13.15 13.59 3.37
C GLY A 97 12.23 12.60 2.68
N LEU A 98 12.71 12.03 1.59
CA LEU A 98 11.99 11.02 0.83
C LEU A 98 11.75 9.77 1.67
N GLY A 99 10.49 9.29 1.69
CA GLY A 99 10.10 8.16 2.52
C GLY A 99 9.92 8.49 4.01
N SER A 100 10.02 9.77 4.41
CA SER A 100 9.75 10.17 5.80
C SER A 100 8.30 9.91 6.20
N ASN A 101 7.36 10.20 5.30
CA ASN A 101 5.93 10.02 5.47
C ASN A 101 5.45 8.67 4.91
N ASP A 102 5.97 8.25 3.74
CA ASP A 102 5.56 7.06 3.01
C ASP A 102 6.72 6.05 2.86
N ALA A 103 6.83 5.01 3.70
CA ALA A 103 6.08 4.82 4.94
C ALA A 103 7.01 4.75 6.17
N GLY A 104 8.17 5.45 6.09
CA GLY A 104 9.22 5.36 7.13
C GLY A 104 8.72 5.72 8.52
N GLY A 105 7.89 6.76 8.67
CA GLY A 105 7.30 7.13 9.95
C GLY A 105 6.44 6.01 10.55
N ALA A 106 5.63 5.34 9.72
CA ALA A 106 4.83 4.20 10.16
C ALA A 106 5.70 2.97 10.47
N LEU A 107 6.71 2.71 9.65
CA LEU A 107 7.65 1.60 9.85
C LEU A 107 8.37 1.71 11.20
N VAL A 108 9.04 2.84 11.48
CA VAL A 108 9.80 2.99 12.73
C VAL A 108 8.89 3.00 13.95
N SER A 109 7.65 3.48 13.81
CA SER A 109 6.64 3.45 14.87
C SER A 109 6.20 2.01 15.18
N LEU A 110 5.99 1.17 14.18
CA LEU A 110 5.67 -0.25 14.35
C LEU A 110 6.87 -1.03 14.91
N MET A 111 8.09 -0.74 14.47
CA MET A 111 9.31 -1.36 15.00
C MET A 111 9.51 -1.03 16.48
N ALA A 112 9.32 0.23 16.89
CA ALA A 112 9.37 0.64 18.29
C ALA A 112 8.28 -0.06 19.12
N THR A 113 7.07 -0.12 18.60
CA THR A 113 5.93 -0.80 19.23
C THR A 113 6.19 -2.32 19.37
N PHE A 114 6.68 -2.98 18.33
CA PHE A 114 7.07 -4.39 18.40
C PHE A 114 8.14 -4.62 19.45
N THR A 115 9.17 -3.76 19.48
CA THR A 115 10.26 -3.84 20.46
C THR A 115 9.76 -3.65 21.90
N TYR A 116 8.77 -2.75 22.11
CA TYR A 116 8.10 -2.57 23.41
C TYR A 116 7.44 -3.86 23.90
N PHE A 117 6.74 -4.59 23.04
CA PHE A 117 6.05 -5.84 23.37
C PHE A 117 6.92 -7.09 23.30
N TYR A 118 8.15 -7.01 22.79
CA TYR A 118 8.99 -8.17 22.51
C TYR A 118 9.13 -9.15 23.68
N GLU A 119 9.37 -8.62 24.90
CA GLU A 119 9.56 -9.40 26.13
C GLU A 119 8.23 -9.81 26.82
N SER A 120 7.08 -9.42 26.29
CA SER A 120 5.79 -9.66 26.92
C SER A 120 5.40 -11.13 26.82
N ALA A 121 5.25 -11.81 27.99
CA ALA A 121 4.97 -13.26 28.03
C ALA A 121 3.48 -13.62 27.89
N ASN A 122 2.56 -12.71 28.22
CA ASN A 122 1.14 -13.01 28.36
C ASN A 122 0.27 -12.48 27.23
N LEU A 123 0.87 -12.28 26.04
CA LEU A 123 0.09 -11.87 24.87
C LEU A 123 -0.84 -12.98 24.41
N ASN A 124 -2.08 -12.65 24.05
CA ASN A 124 -3.04 -13.59 23.48
C ASN A 124 -2.79 -13.91 21.99
N HIS A 125 -1.93 -13.13 21.31
CA HIS A 125 -1.43 -13.36 19.95
C HIS A 125 0.09 -13.40 19.94
N ASN A 126 0.66 -14.12 18.97
CA ASN A 126 2.04 -13.89 18.57
C ASN A 126 2.14 -12.58 17.79
N LEU A 127 3.27 -11.88 17.95
CA LEU A 127 3.61 -10.72 17.13
C LEU A 127 4.65 -11.11 16.10
N LEU A 128 4.34 -10.86 14.85
CA LEU A 128 5.25 -10.99 13.70
C LEU A 128 5.48 -9.60 13.12
N MET A 129 6.71 -9.10 13.16
CA MET A 129 7.10 -7.84 12.51
C MET A 129 7.77 -8.15 11.19
N VAL A 130 7.35 -7.46 10.13
CA VAL A 130 7.96 -7.52 8.80
C VAL A 130 8.20 -6.10 8.30
N ALA A 131 9.47 -5.74 8.11
CA ALA A 131 9.84 -4.59 7.30
C ALA A 131 9.99 -5.08 5.86
N SER A 132 9.06 -4.71 4.98
CA SER A 132 8.97 -5.21 3.60
C SER A 132 9.72 -4.33 2.62
N ALA A 133 10.22 -4.95 1.54
CA ALA A 133 10.83 -4.32 0.39
C ALA A 133 9.87 -4.34 -0.82
N GLU A 134 10.18 -3.57 -1.86
CA GLU A 134 9.50 -3.58 -3.16
C GLU A 134 7.97 -3.38 -3.09
N GLU A 135 7.46 -2.65 -2.08
CA GLU A 135 6.03 -2.33 -1.96
C GLU A 135 5.59 -1.41 -3.09
N GLU A 136 6.32 -0.30 -3.31
CA GLU A 136 6.00 0.81 -4.20
C GLU A 136 5.82 0.41 -5.69
N ASN A 137 6.38 -0.71 -6.07
CA ASN A 137 6.21 -1.28 -7.40
C ASN A 137 5.49 -2.64 -7.40
N ALA A 138 5.00 -3.10 -6.24
CA ALA A 138 4.44 -4.44 -6.03
C ALA A 138 5.36 -5.54 -6.59
N GLY A 139 6.65 -5.44 -6.29
CA GLY A 139 7.72 -6.21 -6.88
C GLY A 139 7.70 -7.70 -6.51
N PRO A 140 8.52 -8.51 -7.22
CA PRO A 140 8.52 -9.96 -7.01
C PRO A 140 9.12 -10.39 -5.67
N LYS A 141 9.90 -9.52 -4.99
CA LYS A 141 10.53 -9.79 -3.68
C LYS A 141 9.85 -9.04 -2.53
N SER A 142 8.66 -8.48 -2.75
CA SER A 142 7.84 -7.79 -1.74
C SER A 142 7.31 -8.76 -0.67
N LEU A 143 6.48 -8.26 0.26
CA LEU A 143 5.77 -9.06 1.28
C LEU A 143 5.15 -10.33 0.68
N ARG A 144 4.64 -10.28 -0.55
CA ARG A 144 4.07 -11.44 -1.25
C ARG A 144 5.03 -12.61 -1.36
N ALA A 145 6.32 -12.36 -1.56
CA ALA A 145 7.33 -13.42 -1.65
C ALA A 145 7.56 -14.14 -0.31
N LEU A 146 7.24 -13.49 0.80
CA LEU A 146 7.40 -14.04 2.13
C LEU A 146 6.23 -14.96 2.53
N LEU A 147 5.02 -14.74 1.99
CA LEU A 147 3.81 -15.46 2.44
C LEU A 147 3.95 -16.99 2.42
N PRO A 148 4.64 -17.64 1.44
CA PRO A 148 4.83 -19.09 1.43
C PRO A 148 5.72 -19.63 2.55
N ILE A 149 6.58 -18.77 3.14
CA ILE A 149 7.54 -19.16 4.20
C ILE A 149 7.14 -18.65 5.59
N LEU A 150 6.22 -17.69 5.65
CA LEU A 150 5.66 -17.20 6.91
C LEU A 150 4.59 -18.16 7.45
N PRO A 151 4.39 -18.20 8.76
CA PRO A 151 3.24 -18.88 9.33
C PRO A 151 1.93 -18.23 8.86
N LYS A 152 0.81 -18.96 8.96
CA LYS A 152 -0.51 -18.42 8.62
C LYS A 152 -0.81 -17.20 9.51
N ILE A 153 -0.98 -16.04 8.88
CA ILE A 153 -1.33 -14.78 9.53
C ILE A 153 -2.85 -14.75 9.76
N ASP A 154 -3.30 -14.38 10.95
CA ASP A 154 -4.71 -14.31 11.30
C ASP A 154 -5.27 -12.90 11.14
N VAL A 155 -4.49 -11.88 11.49
CA VAL A 155 -4.84 -10.46 11.33
C VAL A 155 -3.58 -9.63 11.10
N ALA A 156 -3.70 -8.49 10.40
CA ALA A 156 -2.56 -7.62 10.12
C ALA A 156 -2.86 -6.13 10.32
N ILE A 157 -1.84 -5.40 10.77
CA ILE A 157 -1.73 -3.95 10.65
C ILE A 157 -0.64 -3.68 9.60
N VAL A 158 -0.99 -2.95 8.56
CA VAL A 158 -0.04 -2.44 7.57
C VAL A 158 0.20 -0.96 7.84
N GLY A 159 1.44 -0.62 8.17
CA GLY A 159 1.88 0.72 8.51
C GLY A 159 1.95 1.60 7.28
N GLU A 160 1.02 2.55 7.19
CA GLU A 160 0.85 3.50 6.11
C GLU A 160 0.40 4.86 6.67
N PRO A 161 0.62 5.99 5.95
CA PRO A 161 0.19 7.30 6.44
C PRO A 161 -1.33 7.45 6.45
N THR A 162 -1.94 7.38 7.63
CA THR A 162 -3.40 7.46 7.84
C THR A 162 -3.82 8.50 8.87
N LEU A 163 -2.89 9.34 9.36
CA LEU A 163 -3.10 10.19 10.54
C LEU A 163 -3.60 9.39 11.74
N MET A 164 -3.14 8.15 11.89
CA MET A 164 -3.59 7.20 12.90
C MET A 164 -5.10 6.95 12.89
N GLN A 165 -5.80 7.17 11.77
CA GLN A 165 -7.18 6.72 11.56
C GLN A 165 -7.20 5.29 10.99
N LEU A 166 -8.26 4.54 11.31
CA LEU A 166 -8.38 3.13 10.97
C LEU A 166 -8.88 2.97 9.53
N ALA A 167 -7.98 2.75 8.56
CA ALA A 167 -8.37 2.40 7.21
C ALA A 167 -8.77 0.91 7.18
N ILE A 168 -10.05 0.63 7.41
CA ILE A 168 -10.59 -0.74 7.56
C ILE A 168 -10.81 -1.47 6.24
N ALA A 169 -10.62 -0.81 5.11
CA ALA A 169 -10.66 -1.41 3.78
C ALA A 169 -9.82 -0.58 2.80
N GLU A 170 -9.30 -1.23 1.75
CA GLU A 170 -8.65 -0.56 0.62
C GLU A 170 -9.14 -1.12 -0.72
N LYS A 171 -9.15 -0.27 -1.77
CA LYS A 171 -9.55 -0.69 -3.12
C LYS A 171 -8.47 -1.53 -3.77
N GLY A 172 -8.90 -2.64 -4.40
CA GLY A 172 -8.06 -3.39 -5.33
C GLY A 172 -7.81 -2.63 -6.63
N LEU A 173 -6.91 -3.12 -7.44
CA LEU A 173 -6.52 -2.55 -8.74
C LEU A 173 -6.48 -3.62 -9.82
N VAL A 174 -7.16 -3.34 -10.94
CA VAL A 174 -6.94 -4.02 -12.22
C VAL A 174 -6.69 -2.97 -13.28
N VAL A 175 -5.59 -3.10 -14.00
CA VAL A 175 -5.31 -2.27 -15.18
C VAL A 175 -5.58 -3.12 -16.43
N PHE A 176 -6.39 -2.57 -17.35
CA PHE A 176 -6.65 -3.20 -18.64
C PHE A 176 -5.99 -2.43 -19.77
N ASP A 177 -5.41 -3.17 -20.69
CA ASP A 177 -5.16 -2.72 -22.05
C ASP A 177 -6.40 -3.06 -22.89
N ALA A 178 -6.93 -2.07 -23.61
CA ALA A 178 -8.12 -2.21 -24.43
C ALA A 178 -7.84 -1.84 -25.88
N VAL A 179 -8.45 -2.58 -26.79
CA VAL A 179 -8.29 -2.36 -28.25
C VAL A 179 -9.65 -2.21 -28.90
N VAL A 180 -9.87 -1.07 -29.55
CA VAL A 180 -11.02 -0.80 -30.42
C VAL A 180 -10.59 -0.99 -31.86
N LYS A 181 -11.06 -2.03 -32.52
CA LYS A 181 -10.69 -2.38 -33.92
C LYS A 181 -11.49 -1.60 -34.95
N GLY A 182 -10.82 -1.26 -36.04
CA GLY A 182 -11.41 -0.68 -37.24
C GLY A 182 -10.71 -1.22 -38.49
N THR A 183 -11.17 -0.77 -39.65
CA THR A 183 -10.61 -1.13 -40.97
C THR A 183 -9.72 0.02 -41.46
N PRO A 184 -8.41 -0.20 -41.63
CA PRO A 184 -7.53 0.86 -42.13
C PRO A 184 -7.82 1.21 -43.59
N SER A 185 -7.78 2.50 -43.91
CA SER A 185 -7.97 2.98 -45.27
C SER A 185 -7.31 4.36 -45.50
N HIS A 186 -7.27 4.79 -46.77
CA HIS A 186 -6.91 6.17 -47.07
C HIS A 186 -8.06 7.11 -46.68
N ALA A 187 -7.78 8.18 -45.94
CA ALA A 187 -8.80 9.07 -45.39
C ALA A 187 -9.68 9.79 -46.44
N ALA A 188 -9.26 9.83 -47.70
CA ALA A 188 -10.05 10.39 -48.80
C ALA A 188 -11.16 9.44 -49.30
N HIS A 189 -11.15 8.18 -48.91
CA HIS A 189 -12.19 7.19 -49.33
C HIS A 189 -13.23 6.98 -48.22
N PRO A 190 -14.48 6.63 -48.59
CA PRO A 190 -15.50 6.27 -47.58
C PRO A 190 -15.02 5.14 -46.68
N ASN A 191 -15.23 5.30 -45.36
CA ASN A 191 -14.90 4.31 -44.37
C ASN A 191 -15.92 4.40 -43.20
N ASP A 192 -16.74 3.37 -43.04
CA ASP A 192 -17.76 3.28 -42.01
C ASP A 192 -17.24 2.54 -40.74
N ASP A 193 -15.98 2.07 -40.75
CA ASP A 193 -15.39 1.27 -39.70
C ASP A 193 -14.08 1.92 -39.15
N ASN A 194 -14.17 3.20 -38.79
CA ASN A 194 -13.06 3.96 -38.21
C ASN A 194 -12.96 3.70 -36.70
N SER A 195 -11.81 3.16 -36.24
CA SER A 195 -11.57 2.84 -34.83
C SER A 195 -11.69 4.05 -33.90
N ILE A 196 -11.28 5.26 -34.37
CA ILE A 196 -11.39 6.49 -33.60
C ILE A 196 -12.86 6.85 -33.33
N TYR A 197 -13.71 6.76 -34.32
CA TYR A 197 -15.13 7.09 -34.15
C TYR A 197 -15.86 6.04 -33.29
N LYS A 198 -15.54 4.75 -33.45
CA LYS A 198 -16.07 3.68 -32.60
C LYS A 198 -15.64 3.86 -31.12
N THR A 199 -14.47 4.46 -30.88
CA THR A 199 -13.99 4.71 -29.52
C THR A 199 -14.90 5.66 -28.74
N ILE A 200 -15.70 6.52 -29.38
CA ILE A 200 -16.66 7.40 -28.72
C ILE A 200 -17.67 6.56 -27.91
N GLU A 201 -18.22 5.49 -28.51
CA GLU A 201 -19.16 4.59 -27.84
C GLU A 201 -18.49 3.82 -26.70
N VAL A 202 -17.23 3.40 -26.88
CA VAL A 202 -16.46 2.70 -25.86
C VAL A 202 -16.18 3.61 -24.66
N LEU A 203 -15.79 4.86 -24.91
CA LEU A 203 -15.56 5.86 -23.84
C LEU A 203 -16.86 6.18 -23.07
N ASP A 204 -17.98 6.33 -23.80
CA ASP A 204 -19.29 6.57 -23.17
C ASP A 204 -19.72 5.36 -22.32
N TRP A 205 -19.48 4.15 -22.82
CA TRP A 205 -19.75 2.92 -22.07
C TRP A 205 -18.95 2.89 -20.76
N PHE A 206 -17.61 3.06 -20.78
CA PHE A 206 -16.78 3.06 -19.56
C PHE A 206 -17.15 4.18 -18.59
N LYS A 207 -17.55 5.35 -19.08
CA LYS A 207 -17.98 6.49 -18.27
C LYS A 207 -19.28 6.19 -17.51
N ASN A 208 -20.20 5.44 -18.11
CA ASN A 208 -21.55 5.23 -17.59
C ASN A 208 -21.74 3.86 -16.94
N TYR A 209 -20.88 2.88 -17.22
CA TYR A 209 -20.98 1.53 -16.66
C TYR A 209 -20.83 1.55 -15.14
N LYS A 210 -21.67 0.77 -14.46
CA LYS A 210 -21.66 0.65 -13.00
C LYS A 210 -21.86 -0.79 -12.59
N PHE A 211 -21.08 -1.21 -11.60
CA PHE A 211 -21.26 -2.47 -10.92
C PHE A 211 -22.37 -2.36 -9.86
N ASP A 212 -23.15 -3.41 -9.66
CA ASP A 212 -24.34 -3.40 -8.77
C ASP A 212 -23.99 -3.33 -7.30
N LYS A 213 -22.90 -4.01 -6.87
CA LYS A 213 -22.53 -4.06 -5.44
C LYS A 213 -21.71 -2.84 -5.08
N VAL A 214 -22.18 -2.10 -4.08
CA VAL A 214 -21.54 -0.92 -3.51
C VAL A 214 -21.08 -1.24 -2.10
N SER A 215 -19.80 -1.05 -1.82
CA SER A 215 -19.22 -1.25 -0.50
C SER A 215 -19.62 -0.12 0.45
N GLU A 216 -19.89 -0.44 1.70
CA GLU A 216 -20.14 0.55 2.76
C GLU A 216 -18.88 1.40 3.02
N ALA A 217 -17.70 0.78 3.03
CA ALA A 217 -16.43 1.46 3.31
C ALA A 217 -15.80 2.10 2.07
N LEU A 218 -15.88 1.44 0.90
CA LEU A 218 -15.13 1.81 -0.32
C LEU A 218 -16.00 2.42 -1.42
N GLY A 219 -17.32 2.38 -1.27
CA GLY A 219 -18.25 2.84 -2.31
C GLY A 219 -18.26 1.92 -3.55
N ALA A 220 -18.58 2.47 -4.70
CA ALA A 220 -18.67 1.74 -5.96
C ALA A 220 -17.29 1.39 -6.54
N VAL A 221 -17.25 0.34 -7.39
CA VAL A 221 -16.13 0.09 -8.31
C VAL A 221 -15.98 1.31 -9.22
N LYS A 222 -14.75 1.79 -9.42
CA LYS A 222 -14.46 2.95 -10.26
C LYS A 222 -13.70 2.54 -11.50
N LEU A 223 -14.21 2.90 -12.65
CA LEU A 223 -13.58 2.74 -13.97
C LEU A 223 -13.08 4.09 -14.44
N THR A 224 -11.83 4.16 -14.90
CA THR A 224 -11.23 5.39 -15.42
C THR A 224 -10.38 5.07 -16.64
N VAL A 225 -10.77 5.58 -17.81
CA VAL A 225 -9.87 5.56 -18.97
C VAL A 225 -8.78 6.59 -18.75
N THR A 226 -7.52 6.15 -18.72
CA THR A 226 -6.36 6.98 -18.37
C THR A 226 -5.47 7.30 -19.55
N GLN A 227 -5.52 6.49 -20.63
CA GLN A 227 -4.73 6.72 -21.84
C GLN A 227 -5.58 6.37 -23.06
N ILE A 228 -5.33 7.10 -24.17
CA ILE A 228 -5.89 6.86 -25.50
C ILE A 228 -4.85 7.18 -26.56
N ASN A 229 -4.62 6.23 -27.47
CA ASN A 229 -3.66 6.40 -28.57
C ASN A 229 -4.26 5.85 -29.87
N ALA A 230 -4.20 6.62 -30.97
CA ALA A 230 -4.67 6.21 -32.28
C ALA A 230 -4.00 6.95 -33.42
N GLY A 231 -3.77 6.26 -34.55
CA GLY A 231 -3.24 6.85 -35.76
C GLY A 231 -1.79 7.30 -35.68
N SER A 232 -1.14 7.41 -36.83
CA SER A 232 0.25 7.88 -36.97
C SER A 232 0.45 8.85 -38.13
N GLN A 233 -0.50 8.90 -39.06
CA GLN A 233 -0.44 9.74 -40.27
C GLN A 233 -1.80 10.39 -40.54
N HIS A 234 -1.79 11.65 -40.98
CA HIS A 234 -3.00 12.45 -41.18
C HIS A 234 -3.93 11.91 -42.29
N ASN A 235 -3.41 11.15 -43.24
CA ASN A 235 -4.15 10.63 -44.39
C ASN A 235 -4.51 9.13 -44.32
N VAL A 236 -4.34 8.51 -43.13
CA VAL A 236 -4.60 7.09 -42.87
C VAL A 236 -5.63 6.95 -41.76
N VAL A 237 -6.73 6.28 -42.05
CA VAL A 237 -7.67 5.80 -41.02
C VAL A 237 -7.00 4.65 -40.23
N PRO A 238 -6.86 4.72 -38.89
CA PRO A 238 -6.13 3.70 -38.13
C PRO A 238 -6.90 2.37 -38.04
N ALA A 239 -6.13 1.28 -37.98
CA ALA A 239 -6.65 -0.07 -37.82
C ALA A 239 -7.20 -0.31 -36.40
N HIS A 240 -6.71 0.43 -35.41
CA HIS A 240 -7.13 0.30 -34.01
C HIS A 240 -6.91 1.61 -33.24
N THR A 241 -7.60 1.70 -32.11
CA THR A 241 -7.37 2.67 -31.05
C THR A 241 -7.05 1.89 -29.78
N ASP A 242 -5.95 2.25 -29.11
CA ASP A 242 -5.52 1.63 -27.86
C ASP A 242 -5.93 2.51 -26.67
N LEU A 243 -6.46 1.88 -25.62
CA LEU A 243 -6.86 2.52 -24.39
C LEU A 243 -6.19 1.84 -23.18
N VAL A 244 -5.97 2.57 -22.11
CA VAL A 244 -5.64 2.01 -20.79
C VAL A 244 -6.73 2.39 -19.81
N ILE A 245 -7.24 1.40 -19.07
CA ILE A 245 -8.30 1.56 -18.09
C ILE A 245 -7.80 1.18 -16.70
N ASP A 246 -7.79 2.13 -15.76
CA ASP A 246 -7.59 1.91 -14.33
C ASP A 246 -8.95 1.54 -13.69
N VAL A 247 -9.02 0.36 -13.06
CA VAL A 247 -10.21 -0.14 -12.39
C VAL A 247 -9.93 -0.32 -10.92
N ARG A 248 -10.58 0.51 -10.07
CA ARG A 248 -10.50 0.43 -8.61
C ARG A 248 -11.64 -0.42 -8.07
N VAL A 249 -11.30 -1.62 -7.64
CA VAL A 249 -12.23 -2.67 -7.20
C VAL A 249 -12.53 -2.52 -5.72
N ASN A 250 -13.80 -2.62 -5.31
CA ASN A 250 -14.17 -2.62 -3.90
C ASN A 250 -14.16 -4.04 -3.31
N ASP A 251 -14.35 -4.17 -2.00
CA ASP A 251 -14.31 -5.42 -1.25
C ASP A 251 -15.53 -6.35 -1.44
N CYS A 252 -16.51 -5.91 -2.26
CA CYS A 252 -17.65 -6.75 -2.66
C CYS A 252 -17.35 -7.66 -3.86
N TYR A 253 -16.20 -7.48 -4.52
CA TYR A 253 -15.77 -8.23 -5.69
C TYR A 253 -14.31 -8.62 -5.61
N SER A 254 -13.96 -9.77 -6.16
CA SER A 254 -12.58 -10.08 -6.53
C SER A 254 -12.20 -9.39 -7.84
N ASN A 255 -10.91 -9.15 -8.04
CA ASN A 255 -10.40 -8.63 -9.32
C ASN A 255 -10.79 -9.54 -10.50
N LYS A 256 -10.82 -10.87 -10.27
CA LYS A 256 -11.22 -11.84 -11.29
C LYS A 256 -12.69 -11.66 -11.70
N GLU A 257 -13.61 -11.54 -10.73
CA GLU A 257 -15.04 -11.31 -11.03
C GLU A 257 -15.24 -10.04 -11.86
N VAL A 258 -14.59 -8.94 -11.47
CA VAL A 258 -14.64 -7.68 -12.22
C VAL A 258 -14.08 -7.84 -13.63
N ALA A 259 -12.95 -8.54 -13.78
CA ALA A 259 -12.36 -8.78 -15.10
C ALA A 259 -13.25 -9.65 -16.00
N ASP A 260 -13.85 -10.71 -15.46
CA ASP A 260 -14.74 -11.59 -16.21
C ASP A 260 -15.99 -10.83 -16.70
N VAL A 261 -16.56 -9.96 -15.86
CA VAL A 261 -17.71 -9.11 -16.25
C VAL A 261 -17.32 -8.12 -17.34
N LEU A 262 -16.22 -7.36 -17.15
CA LEU A 262 -15.79 -6.36 -18.12
C LEU A 262 -15.42 -6.96 -19.47
N LYS A 263 -14.73 -8.10 -19.51
CA LYS A 263 -14.43 -8.81 -20.77
C LYS A 263 -15.66 -9.29 -21.51
N LYS A 264 -16.74 -9.60 -20.80
CA LYS A 264 -18.00 -10.05 -21.39
C LYS A 264 -18.85 -8.89 -21.91
N GLU A 265 -18.85 -7.75 -21.23
CA GLU A 265 -19.83 -6.69 -21.46
C GLU A 265 -19.27 -5.47 -22.19
N ALA A 266 -17.95 -5.21 -22.10
CA ALA A 266 -17.35 -4.05 -22.75
C ALA A 266 -17.38 -4.16 -24.29
N PRO A 267 -17.67 -3.06 -25.00
CA PRO A 267 -17.75 -3.05 -26.47
C PRO A 267 -16.36 -2.95 -27.15
N CYS A 268 -15.34 -3.55 -26.54
CA CYS A 268 -13.97 -3.60 -27.06
C CYS A 268 -13.24 -4.84 -26.54
N GLU A 269 -12.09 -5.17 -27.11
CA GLU A 269 -11.23 -6.23 -26.58
C GLU A 269 -10.49 -5.73 -25.34
N LEU A 270 -10.49 -6.53 -24.27
CA LEU A 270 -9.85 -6.22 -23.00
C LEU A 270 -8.85 -7.31 -22.62
N GLN A 271 -7.64 -6.87 -22.21
CA GLN A 271 -6.64 -7.72 -21.60
C GLN A 271 -6.18 -7.12 -20.26
N GLU A 272 -6.42 -7.82 -19.17
CA GLU A 272 -5.88 -7.42 -17.86
C GLU A 272 -4.35 -7.61 -17.78
N ARG A 273 -3.66 -6.65 -17.18
CA ARG A 273 -2.21 -6.76 -16.91
C ARG A 273 -1.94 -7.68 -15.74
N SER A 274 -2.78 -7.62 -14.68
CA SER A 274 -2.66 -8.44 -13.47
C SER A 274 -3.97 -8.47 -12.70
N LEU A 275 -4.26 -9.61 -12.04
CA LEU A 275 -5.41 -9.78 -11.13
C LEU A 275 -4.98 -9.90 -9.65
N ARG A 276 -3.69 -9.74 -9.35
CA ARG A 276 -3.12 -10.10 -8.04
C ARG A 276 -3.40 -9.09 -6.93
N LEU A 277 -3.72 -7.82 -7.25
CA LEU A 277 -3.90 -6.72 -6.31
C LEU A 277 -5.37 -6.61 -5.92
N ASN A 278 -5.88 -7.57 -5.14
CA ASN A 278 -7.27 -7.55 -4.70
C ASN A 278 -7.49 -6.49 -3.62
N SER A 279 -8.76 -6.09 -3.46
CA SER A 279 -9.21 -5.33 -2.30
C SER A 279 -8.97 -6.12 -1.02
N SER A 280 -8.72 -5.43 0.07
CA SER A 280 -8.57 -5.99 1.41
C SER A 280 -9.50 -5.28 2.39
N SER A 281 -9.88 -5.96 3.48
CA SER A 281 -10.70 -5.37 4.53
C SER A 281 -10.58 -6.12 5.86
N ILE A 282 -11.07 -5.46 6.92
CA ILE A 282 -11.30 -6.03 8.23
C ILE A 282 -12.71 -5.69 8.69
N ASP A 283 -13.38 -6.63 9.37
CA ASP A 283 -14.70 -6.35 9.94
C ASP A 283 -14.62 -5.20 10.96
N LYS A 284 -15.49 -4.22 10.81
CA LYS A 284 -15.60 -3.08 11.74
C LYS A 284 -15.79 -3.53 13.20
N ASN A 285 -16.44 -4.70 13.43
CA ASN A 285 -16.64 -5.27 14.76
C ASN A 285 -15.45 -6.12 15.24
N HIS A 286 -14.39 -6.29 14.45
CA HIS A 286 -13.20 -7.00 14.90
C HIS A 286 -12.58 -6.31 16.11
N SER A 287 -12.14 -7.09 17.12
CA SER A 287 -11.64 -6.55 18.39
C SER A 287 -10.49 -5.57 18.24
N LEU A 288 -9.60 -5.75 17.25
CA LEU A 288 -8.54 -4.81 16.92
C LEU A 288 -9.10 -3.44 16.48
N VAL A 289 -10.11 -3.41 15.62
CA VAL A 289 -10.77 -2.17 15.17
C VAL A 289 -11.50 -1.51 16.34
N GLN A 290 -12.23 -2.31 17.14
CA GLN A 290 -12.94 -1.80 18.32
C GLN A 290 -12.00 -1.22 19.37
N SER A 291 -10.77 -1.75 19.51
CA SER A 291 -9.74 -1.15 20.36
C SER A 291 -9.37 0.25 19.89
N GLY A 292 -9.20 0.47 18.58
CA GLY A 292 -8.92 1.79 18.01
C GLY A 292 -10.09 2.77 18.16
N ILE A 293 -11.32 2.31 17.92
CA ILE A 293 -12.54 3.14 18.10
C ILE A 293 -12.66 3.62 19.56
N LYS A 294 -12.37 2.76 20.53
CA LYS A 294 -12.37 3.15 21.96
C LYS A 294 -11.32 4.23 22.28
N LEU A 295 -10.27 4.31 21.49
CA LEU A 295 -9.24 5.37 21.58
C LEU A 295 -9.60 6.63 20.76
N GLY A 296 -10.84 6.73 20.26
CA GLY A 296 -11.34 7.88 19.52
C GLY A 296 -10.86 7.94 18.07
N ARG A 297 -10.51 6.79 17.46
CA ARG A 297 -10.12 6.77 16.05
C ARG A 297 -11.31 6.46 15.16
N ASP A 298 -11.40 7.19 14.05
CA ASP A 298 -12.44 6.98 13.04
C ASP A 298 -12.06 5.85 12.09
N THR A 299 -13.10 5.20 11.52
CA THR A 299 -12.94 4.18 10.48
C THR A 299 -13.25 4.75 9.11
N TYR A 300 -12.46 4.36 8.08
CA TYR A 300 -12.69 4.78 6.69
C TYR A 300 -12.19 3.74 5.69
N GLY A 301 -12.57 3.90 4.41
CA GLY A 301 -12.06 3.13 3.28
C GLY A 301 -10.98 3.90 2.53
N SER A 302 -9.80 3.30 2.36
CA SER A 302 -8.69 3.90 1.64
C SER A 302 -8.82 3.72 0.12
N PRO A 303 -8.60 4.77 -0.69
CA PRO A 303 -8.57 4.65 -2.14
C PRO A 303 -7.25 4.09 -2.69
N THR A 304 -6.18 4.09 -1.88
CA THR A 304 -4.83 3.66 -2.26
C THR A 304 -4.59 2.21 -1.91
N LEU A 305 -3.68 1.56 -2.63
CA LEU A 305 -3.19 0.20 -2.36
C LEU A 305 -2.01 0.23 -1.38
N SER A 306 -1.74 -0.93 -0.77
CA SER A 306 -0.59 -1.19 0.06
C SER A 306 -0.23 -2.68 0.04
N ASP A 307 0.71 -3.09 0.87
CA ASP A 307 1.03 -4.51 1.12
C ASP A 307 -0.19 -5.35 1.58
N GLN A 308 -1.29 -4.70 2.03
CA GLN A 308 -2.55 -5.40 2.31
C GLN A 308 -3.05 -6.21 1.09
N ALA A 309 -2.81 -5.73 -0.13
CA ALA A 309 -3.21 -6.43 -1.36
C ALA A 309 -2.53 -7.79 -1.55
N ALA A 310 -1.44 -8.07 -0.83
CA ALA A 310 -0.79 -9.37 -0.80
C ALA A 310 -1.43 -10.34 0.21
N LEU A 311 -2.09 -9.83 1.25
CA LEU A 311 -2.63 -10.60 2.36
C LEU A 311 -3.99 -11.25 2.00
N THR A 312 -4.27 -12.38 2.65
CA THR A 312 -5.57 -13.07 2.56
C THR A 312 -6.32 -13.09 3.89
N CYS A 313 -5.69 -12.60 4.96
CA CYS A 313 -6.31 -12.42 6.27
C CYS A 313 -7.00 -11.05 6.37
N GLN A 314 -7.80 -10.86 7.41
CA GLN A 314 -8.31 -9.53 7.77
C GLN A 314 -7.14 -8.58 8.06
N SER A 315 -7.19 -7.37 7.50
CA SER A 315 -6.12 -6.38 7.66
C SER A 315 -6.64 -4.95 7.59
N MET A 316 -5.95 -4.03 8.23
CA MET A 316 -6.20 -2.60 8.15
C MET A 316 -4.91 -1.82 7.99
N LYS A 317 -4.98 -0.64 7.37
CA LYS A 317 -3.88 0.35 7.40
C LYS A 317 -4.00 1.23 8.62
N LEU A 318 -2.88 1.52 9.22
CA LEU A 318 -2.77 2.42 10.36
C LEU A 318 -1.33 2.95 10.45
N GLY A 319 -1.16 4.24 10.61
CA GLY A 319 0.17 4.81 10.86
C GLY A 319 0.17 6.33 10.94
N PRO A 320 1.24 6.91 11.53
CA PRO A 320 1.47 8.35 11.48
C PRO A 320 1.74 8.83 10.06
N GLY A 321 1.62 10.13 9.85
CA GLY A 321 1.73 10.74 8.53
C GLY A 321 0.39 10.85 7.81
N ASP A 322 0.37 11.62 6.73
CA ASP A 322 -0.83 11.95 5.96
C ASP A 322 -0.64 11.54 4.50
N SER A 323 -1.55 10.71 3.97
CA SER A 323 -1.48 10.16 2.61
C SER A 323 -1.28 11.20 1.50
N PRO A 324 -1.86 12.42 1.53
CA PRO A 324 -1.56 13.47 0.54
C PRO A 324 -0.11 13.96 0.49
N ARG A 325 0.72 13.66 1.50
CA ARG A 325 2.15 14.01 1.50
C ARG A 325 2.99 12.96 0.76
N SER A 326 2.46 11.77 0.54
CA SER A 326 3.14 10.69 -0.20
C SER A 326 3.43 11.11 -1.64
N HIS A 327 4.61 10.76 -2.16
CA HIS A 327 5.08 11.05 -3.53
C HIS A 327 5.10 12.54 -3.88
N SER A 328 4.98 13.43 -2.89
CA SER A 328 5.07 14.88 -3.07
C SER A 328 6.53 15.38 -3.05
N ALA A 329 6.76 16.56 -3.60
CA ALA A 329 8.06 17.21 -3.44
C ALA A 329 8.25 17.69 -2.00
N ASP A 330 9.50 17.65 -1.51
CA ASP A 330 9.86 18.03 -0.14
C ASP A 330 8.99 17.29 0.89
N GLU A 331 8.82 15.98 0.69
CA GLU A 331 8.07 15.09 1.58
C GLU A 331 8.54 15.26 3.03
N PHE A 332 7.59 15.23 3.95
CA PHE A 332 7.87 15.37 5.39
C PHE A 332 6.83 14.63 6.25
N ILE A 333 7.25 14.32 7.47
CA ILE A 333 6.36 13.92 8.57
C ILE A 333 6.59 14.86 9.77
N TYR A 334 5.57 15.13 10.57
CA TYR A 334 5.81 15.81 11.83
C TYR A 334 6.39 14.86 12.87
N VAL A 335 7.40 15.32 13.61
CA VAL A 335 8.04 14.50 14.66
C VAL A 335 7.02 14.05 15.71
N ASN A 336 6.11 14.94 16.11
CA ASN A 336 5.05 14.59 17.06
C ASN A 336 4.05 13.55 16.52
N GLU A 337 3.84 13.44 15.19
CA GLU A 337 3.01 12.37 14.61
C GLU A 337 3.63 10.99 14.89
N ILE A 338 4.97 10.87 14.87
CA ILE A 338 5.67 9.62 15.21
C ILE A 338 5.52 9.32 16.71
N GLU A 339 5.72 10.33 17.59
CA GLU A 339 5.59 10.19 19.03
C GLU A 339 4.18 9.75 19.44
N GLU A 340 3.16 10.44 18.93
CA GLU A 340 1.75 10.12 19.14
C GLU A 340 1.37 8.77 18.50
N GLY A 341 1.95 8.45 17.34
CA GLY A 341 1.76 7.19 16.64
C GLY A 341 2.22 5.99 17.45
N ILE A 342 3.43 6.04 18.03
CA ILE A 342 3.97 4.99 18.91
C ILE A 342 3.10 4.82 20.15
N ASP A 343 2.72 5.94 20.80
CA ASP A 343 1.85 5.91 21.98
C ASP A 343 0.49 5.27 21.68
N LEU A 344 -0.10 5.64 20.53
CA LEU A 344 -1.39 5.09 20.11
C LEU A 344 -1.30 3.61 19.74
N TYR A 345 -0.26 3.18 19.02
CA TYR A 345 -0.04 1.77 18.72
C TYR A 345 0.09 0.94 20.01
N ILE A 346 0.88 1.40 20.98
CA ILE A 346 1.03 0.72 22.26
C ILE A 346 -0.32 0.60 22.99
N LYS A 347 -1.10 1.69 23.07
CA LYS A 347 -2.44 1.68 23.71
C LYS A 347 -3.42 0.77 22.98
N LEU A 348 -3.43 0.81 21.65
CA LEU A 348 -4.29 -0.02 20.80
C LEU A 348 -3.97 -1.51 21.00
N LEU A 349 -2.69 -1.85 20.95
CA LEU A 349 -2.24 -3.24 21.12
C LEU A 349 -2.40 -3.73 22.55
N ASN A 350 -2.22 -2.89 23.59
CA ASN A 350 -2.57 -3.26 24.96
C ASN A 350 -4.07 -3.63 25.08
N GLY A 351 -4.95 -2.89 24.44
CA GLY A 351 -6.40 -3.18 24.44
C GLY A 351 -6.79 -4.41 23.60
N PHE A 352 -5.93 -4.86 22.70
CA PHE A 352 -6.17 -6.00 21.82
C PHE A 352 -5.45 -7.28 22.28
N LEU A 353 -4.23 -7.19 22.80
CA LEU A 353 -3.34 -8.31 23.08
C LEU A 353 -3.40 -8.80 24.54
N LEU A 354 -3.90 -7.99 25.46
CA LEU A 354 -3.99 -8.28 26.89
C LEU A 354 -5.44 -8.35 27.36
#